data_52263e47752ac01c919b9ea9082916d8
#
_entry.id   52263e47752ac01c919b9ea9082916d8
#
_cell.length_a   1.000
_cell.length_b   1.000
_cell.length_c   1.000
_cell.angle_alpha   90.00
_cell.angle_beta   90.00
_cell.angle_gamma   90.00
#
_symmetry.space_group_name_H-M   'P 1'
#
loop_
_entity.id
_entity.type
_entity.pdbx_description
1 polymer ?
#
loop_
_entity_poly.entity_id
_entity_poly.type
_entity_poly.pdbx_seq_one_letter_code
_entity_poly.pdbx_strand_id
1 'polypeptide(L)'
;SWIEMLEDKNAIGCHIALTPTWNETAFFADYVLPMGHASERHDVNSYATSAGKWVAFRQPVLREYARREGKEVEFTHEINPGEVWEEDEFWIELSWRIDDGTMGIREHFMSPYREGEKITVEEYYQYLFERVPGLPEAAESEGTDSLGYMRKHGAFLIEEATYEKHKSEGWPTPSGKQEFYSETMIEFGYPEHSIPHYRQKSHVHPDNLSAEDEYCLLPNFRLPQHIHSRSANAKWLVEIAHRNPIWIHPKDARKLGVAEGDLLKIETEIGWFVDKVWVTEGIKP
;
A
#
# COMPACT_ATOMS: atom_id res chain seq x y z
N SER A 1 -2.39 21.96 8.03
CA SER A 1 -2.42 20.51 8.34
C SER A 1 -3.07 19.72 7.20
N TRP A 2 -2.98 18.40 7.22
CA TRP A 2 -3.69 17.54 6.27
C TRP A 2 -5.21 17.74 6.34
N ILE A 3 -5.75 17.89 7.54
CA ILE A 3 -7.18 18.12 7.74
C ILE A 3 -7.61 19.43 7.08
N GLU A 4 -6.91 20.53 7.34
CA GLU A 4 -7.21 21.83 6.73
C GLU A 4 -7.19 21.75 5.20
N MET A 5 -6.22 21.03 4.62
CA MET A 5 -6.15 20.83 3.17
C MET A 5 -7.33 20.01 2.63
N LEU A 6 -7.73 18.94 3.32
CA LEU A 6 -8.86 18.09 2.92
C LEU A 6 -10.21 18.82 3.04
N GLU A 7 -10.32 19.80 3.94
CA GLU A 7 -11.51 20.63 4.12
C GLU A 7 -11.56 21.84 3.18
N ASP A 8 -10.41 22.26 2.63
CA ASP A 8 -10.32 23.42 1.75
C ASP A 8 -10.67 23.07 0.29
N LYS A 9 -11.87 23.46 -0.13
CA LYS A 9 -12.36 23.25 -1.50
C LYS A 9 -11.59 24.02 -2.58
N ASN A 10 -10.79 25.02 -2.21
CA ASN A 10 -9.88 25.69 -3.14
C ASN A 10 -8.59 24.91 -3.35
N ALA A 11 -8.17 24.13 -2.33
CA ALA A 11 -7.02 23.23 -2.44
C ALA A 11 -7.40 21.91 -3.14
N ILE A 12 -8.56 21.33 -2.77
CA ILE A 12 -9.08 20.10 -3.38
C ILE A 12 -10.53 20.31 -3.79
N GLY A 13 -10.75 20.58 -5.09
CA GLY A 13 -12.08 20.85 -5.64
C GLY A 13 -13.05 19.66 -5.56
N CYS A 14 -12.52 18.43 -5.67
CA CYS A 14 -13.28 17.20 -5.52
C CYS A 14 -12.39 16.10 -4.94
N HIS A 15 -12.82 15.49 -3.84
CA HIS A 15 -12.14 14.38 -3.20
C HIS A 15 -13.00 13.11 -3.30
N ILE A 16 -12.47 12.09 -3.99
CA ILE A 16 -13.13 10.78 -4.13
C ILE A 16 -12.27 9.75 -3.40
N ALA A 17 -12.85 9.07 -2.42
CA ALA A 17 -12.21 7.98 -1.72
C ALA A 17 -12.64 6.63 -2.31
N LEU A 18 -11.67 5.88 -2.85
CA LEU A 18 -11.82 4.51 -3.33
C LEU A 18 -11.27 3.60 -2.24
N THR A 19 -12.13 2.89 -1.52
CA THR A 19 -11.68 2.15 -0.34
C THR A 19 -12.51 0.91 -0.08
N PRO A 20 -11.87 -0.23 0.31
CA PRO A 20 -12.59 -1.44 0.69
C PRO A 20 -13.19 -1.35 2.11
N THR A 21 -12.72 -0.43 2.94
CA THR A 21 -13.21 -0.22 4.30
C THR A 21 -13.21 1.27 4.62
N TRP A 22 -14.11 1.69 5.52
CA TRP A 22 -14.15 3.06 6.00
C TRP A 22 -12.84 3.45 6.69
N ASN A 23 -12.36 4.66 6.46
CA ASN A 23 -11.16 5.22 7.09
C ASN A 23 -11.29 6.73 7.30
N GLU A 24 -10.35 7.30 8.05
CA GLU A 24 -10.36 8.70 8.45
C GLU A 24 -10.26 9.66 7.26
N THR A 25 -9.50 9.31 6.23
CA THR A 25 -9.37 10.15 5.03
C THR A 25 -10.67 10.17 4.23
N ALA A 26 -11.36 9.02 4.13
CA ALA A 26 -12.65 8.92 3.46
C ALA A 26 -13.75 9.76 4.15
N PHE A 27 -13.58 10.08 5.43
CA PHE A 27 -14.51 10.94 6.17
C PHE A 27 -14.58 12.36 5.56
N PHE A 28 -13.52 12.84 4.95
CA PHE A 28 -13.43 14.15 4.30
C PHE A 28 -13.78 14.12 2.81
N ALA A 29 -14.07 12.95 2.24
CA ALA A 29 -14.35 12.82 0.82
C ALA A 29 -15.74 13.34 0.44
N ASP A 30 -15.84 13.90 -0.78
CA ASP A 30 -17.13 14.26 -1.38
C ASP A 30 -17.91 13.02 -1.82
N TYR A 31 -17.18 11.98 -2.27
CA TYR A 31 -17.72 10.69 -2.68
C TYR A 31 -16.88 9.56 -2.09
N VAL A 32 -17.54 8.56 -1.55
CA VAL A 32 -16.91 7.33 -1.09
C VAL A 32 -17.44 6.18 -1.92
N LEU A 33 -16.55 5.55 -2.68
CA LEU A 33 -16.87 4.45 -3.56
C LEU A 33 -16.25 3.16 -3.01
N PRO A 34 -17.05 2.10 -2.81
CA PRO A 34 -16.52 0.84 -2.35
C PRO A 34 -15.67 0.18 -3.43
N MET A 35 -14.47 -0.26 -3.06
CA MET A 35 -13.56 -1.00 -3.93
C MET A 35 -13.36 -2.42 -3.45
N GLY A 36 -13.08 -3.32 -4.38
CA GLY A 36 -12.85 -4.72 -4.09
C GLY A 36 -11.72 -4.96 -3.10
N HIS A 37 -12.02 -5.73 -2.07
CA HIS A 37 -11.01 -6.31 -1.19
C HIS A 37 -10.16 -7.34 -1.96
N ALA A 38 -9.09 -7.81 -1.35
CA ALA A 38 -8.12 -8.72 -1.97
C ALA A 38 -8.73 -9.93 -2.73
N SER A 39 -9.84 -10.48 -2.27
CA SER A 39 -10.55 -11.61 -2.91
C SER A 39 -11.58 -11.20 -3.96
N GLU A 40 -11.81 -9.93 -4.14
CA GLU A 40 -12.88 -9.36 -4.97
C GLU A 40 -12.35 -8.64 -6.21
N ARG A 41 -11.02 -8.68 -6.44
CA ARG A 41 -10.36 -8.02 -7.56
C ARG A 41 -9.18 -8.83 -8.10
N HIS A 42 -8.82 -8.54 -9.35
CA HIS A 42 -7.52 -8.92 -9.89
C HIS A 42 -6.42 -8.09 -9.23
N ASP A 43 -5.20 -8.62 -9.19
CA ASP A 43 -4.03 -7.88 -8.75
C ASP A 43 -2.74 -8.59 -9.17
N VAL A 44 -1.70 -7.83 -9.46
CA VAL A 44 -0.35 -8.34 -9.73
C VAL A 44 0.57 -7.90 -8.61
N ASN A 45 1.41 -8.81 -8.19
CA ASN A 45 2.45 -8.54 -7.23
C ASN A 45 3.80 -9.00 -7.78
N SER A 46 4.80 -8.15 -7.72
CA SER A 46 6.16 -8.48 -8.15
C SER A 46 7.14 -8.29 -7.02
N TYR A 47 7.96 -9.30 -6.76
CA TYR A 47 8.97 -9.28 -5.71
C TYR A 47 10.36 -9.51 -6.31
N ALA A 48 11.20 -8.49 -6.20
CA ALA A 48 12.62 -8.56 -6.58
C ALA A 48 13.54 -8.82 -5.37
N THR A 49 12.99 -8.86 -4.15
CA THR A 49 13.75 -8.88 -2.89
C THR A 49 13.66 -10.20 -2.11
N SER A 50 12.90 -11.18 -2.60
CA SER A 50 12.83 -12.53 -2.01
C SER A 50 13.80 -13.50 -2.69
N ALA A 51 13.58 -14.80 -2.54
CA ALA A 51 14.44 -15.85 -3.10
C ALA A 51 14.44 -15.94 -4.65
N GLY A 52 14.08 -14.87 -5.32
CA GLY A 52 14.03 -14.73 -6.78
C GLY A 52 13.17 -13.55 -7.19
N LYS A 53 13.18 -13.22 -8.48
CA LYS A 53 12.27 -12.26 -9.07
C LYS A 53 10.98 -12.98 -9.47
N TRP A 54 9.90 -12.69 -8.78
CA TRP A 54 8.60 -13.31 -9.01
C TRP A 54 7.60 -12.29 -9.51
N VAL A 55 6.71 -12.74 -10.38
CA VAL A 55 5.41 -12.10 -10.62
C VAL A 55 4.32 -13.06 -10.15
N ALA A 56 3.38 -12.54 -9.37
CA ALA A 56 2.24 -13.30 -8.87
C ALA A 56 0.94 -12.64 -9.30
N PHE A 57 -0.09 -13.44 -9.52
CA PHE A 57 -1.39 -13.00 -9.99
C PHE A 57 -2.49 -13.48 -9.04
N ARG A 58 -3.35 -12.57 -8.64
CA ARG A 58 -4.55 -12.83 -7.87
C ARG A 58 -5.77 -12.54 -8.72
N GLN A 59 -6.79 -13.38 -8.59
CA GLN A 59 -8.05 -13.28 -9.32
C GLN A 59 -9.22 -13.08 -8.36
N PRO A 60 -10.29 -12.37 -8.75
CA PRO A 60 -11.49 -12.25 -7.94
C PRO A 60 -12.18 -13.62 -7.83
N VAL A 61 -12.37 -14.07 -6.60
CA VAL A 61 -12.78 -15.45 -6.29
C VAL A 61 -14.14 -15.80 -6.89
N LEU A 62 -15.12 -14.90 -6.76
CA LEU A 62 -16.47 -15.16 -7.25
C LEU A 62 -16.54 -15.13 -8.79
N ARG A 63 -15.81 -14.22 -9.44
CA ARG A 63 -15.72 -14.17 -10.91
C ARG A 63 -15.06 -15.44 -11.45
N GLU A 64 -13.95 -15.86 -10.82
CA GLU A 64 -13.28 -17.11 -11.22
C GLU A 64 -14.17 -18.34 -10.99
N TYR A 65 -14.91 -18.39 -9.90
CA TYR A 65 -15.88 -19.44 -9.64
C TYR A 65 -16.97 -19.45 -10.73
N ALA A 66 -17.56 -18.31 -11.06
CA ALA A 66 -18.56 -18.19 -12.11
C ALA A 66 -18.02 -18.65 -13.48
N ARG A 67 -16.80 -18.24 -13.82
CA ARG A 67 -16.13 -18.67 -15.05
C ARG A 67 -15.98 -20.19 -15.13
N ARG A 68 -15.62 -20.86 -14.03
CA ARG A 68 -15.50 -22.32 -13.95
C ARG A 68 -16.86 -23.02 -14.06
N GLU A 69 -17.93 -22.37 -13.65
CA GLU A 69 -19.32 -22.84 -13.85
C GLU A 69 -19.87 -22.54 -15.25
N GLY A 70 -19.03 -21.97 -16.14
CA GLY A 70 -19.42 -21.61 -17.51
C GLY A 70 -20.35 -20.40 -17.61
N LYS A 71 -20.34 -19.53 -16.58
CA LYS A 71 -21.08 -18.26 -16.58
C LYS A 71 -20.19 -17.17 -17.11
N GLU A 72 -20.70 -16.39 -18.04
CA GLU A 72 -20.07 -15.14 -18.48
C GLU A 72 -20.41 -14.02 -17.51
N VAL A 73 -19.40 -13.25 -17.12
CA VAL A 73 -19.50 -12.07 -16.25
C VAL A 73 -18.72 -10.95 -16.94
N GLU A 74 -19.40 -9.90 -17.32
CA GLU A 74 -18.76 -8.78 -18.01
C GLU A 74 -17.90 -7.99 -17.03
N PHE A 75 -18.46 -7.60 -15.88
CA PHE A 75 -17.76 -6.85 -14.84
C PHE A 75 -17.74 -7.61 -13.51
N THR A 76 -16.63 -7.48 -12.79
CA THR A 76 -16.46 -8.13 -11.50
C THR A 76 -17.50 -7.68 -10.46
N HIS A 77 -17.94 -6.41 -10.52
CA HIS A 77 -18.97 -5.90 -9.61
C HIS A 77 -20.34 -6.57 -9.75
N GLU A 78 -20.65 -7.20 -10.90
CA GLU A 78 -21.93 -7.90 -11.12
C GLU A 78 -22.09 -9.13 -10.23
N ILE A 79 -20.98 -9.69 -9.76
CA ILE A 79 -20.97 -10.89 -8.92
C ILE A 79 -20.41 -10.65 -7.52
N ASN A 80 -19.72 -9.54 -7.30
CA ASN A 80 -19.25 -9.17 -5.99
C ASN A 80 -20.41 -8.75 -5.08
N PRO A 81 -20.39 -9.08 -3.78
CA PRO A 81 -21.38 -8.59 -2.83
C PRO A 81 -21.41 -7.06 -2.80
N GLY A 82 -22.62 -6.47 -2.86
CA GLY A 82 -22.79 -5.02 -2.76
C GLY A 82 -22.33 -4.23 -3.98
N GLU A 83 -22.27 -4.88 -5.15
CA GLU A 83 -21.86 -4.22 -6.42
C GLU A 83 -20.48 -3.55 -6.35
N VAL A 84 -19.57 -4.16 -5.61
CA VAL A 84 -18.23 -3.61 -5.37
C VAL A 84 -17.37 -3.77 -6.62
N TRP A 85 -16.91 -2.65 -7.14
CA TRP A 85 -16.03 -2.60 -8.30
C TRP A 85 -14.63 -3.10 -7.98
N GLU A 86 -13.99 -3.74 -8.95
CA GLU A 86 -12.54 -3.88 -8.92
C GLU A 86 -11.88 -2.62 -9.49
N GLU A 87 -10.70 -2.31 -8.99
CA GLU A 87 -10.03 -1.04 -9.25
C GLU A 87 -9.68 -0.85 -10.73
N ASP A 88 -9.18 -1.89 -11.39
CA ASP A 88 -8.76 -1.81 -12.79
C ASP A 88 -9.95 -1.59 -13.73
N GLU A 89 -11.05 -2.34 -13.56
CA GLU A 89 -12.28 -2.12 -14.33
C GLU A 89 -12.86 -0.72 -14.09
N PHE A 90 -12.80 -0.24 -12.85
CA PHE A 90 -13.28 1.10 -12.52
C PHE A 90 -12.53 2.19 -13.31
N TRP A 91 -11.20 2.13 -13.35
CA TRP A 91 -10.40 3.11 -14.09
C TRP A 91 -10.61 3.01 -15.59
N ILE A 92 -10.72 1.80 -16.14
CA ILE A 92 -11.03 1.57 -17.55
C ILE A 92 -12.39 2.20 -17.89
N GLU A 93 -13.43 1.91 -17.12
CA GLU A 93 -14.77 2.44 -17.35
C GLU A 93 -14.84 3.96 -17.16
N LEU A 94 -14.22 4.48 -16.10
CA LEU A 94 -14.21 5.91 -15.83
C LEU A 94 -13.55 6.69 -16.96
N SER A 95 -12.40 6.22 -17.48
CA SER A 95 -11.67 6.89 -18.56
C SER A 95 -12.53 7.09 -19.81
N TRP A 96 -13.35 6.10 -20.17
CA TRP A 96 -14.25 6.15 -21.32
C TRP A 96 -15.51 6.97 -21.08
N ARG A 97 -15.92 7.15 -19.83
CA ARG A 97 -17.10 7.95 -19.47
C ARG A 97 -16.79 9.44 -19.37
N ILE A 98 -15.61 9.80 -18.87
CA ILE A 98 -15.23 11.22 -18.71
C ILE A 98 -14.58 11.83 -19.96
N ASP A 99 -13.97 11.01 -20.83
CA ASP A 99 -13.33 11.45 -22.05
C ASP A 99 -14.20 11.13 -23.26
N ASP A 100 -14.65 12.15 -23.96
CA ASP A 100 -15.37 12.04 -25.23
C ASP A 100 -14.45 11.85 -26.46
N GLY A 101 -13.14 11.69 -26.22
CA GLY A 101 -12.09 11.58 -27.23
C GLY A 101 -11.30 12.87 -27.44
N THR A 102 -11.57 13.92 -26.65
CA THR A 102 -10.86 15.21 -26.74
C THR A 102 -9.82 15.42 -25.65
N MET A 103 -9.89 14.67 -24.56
CA MET A 103 -9.01 14.81 -23.38
C MET A 103 -7.74 13.96 -23.48
N GLY A 104 -7.69 12.97 -24.37
CA GLY A 104 -6.57 12.03 -24.52
C GLY A 104 -6.45 10.98 -23.41
N ILE A 105 -7.43 10.89 -22.51
CA ILE A 105 -7.40 9.93 -21.40
C ILE A 105 -7.70 8.51 -21.90
N ARG A 106 -8.73 8.36 -22.73
CA ARG A 106 -9.14 7.06 -23.26
C ARG A 106 -8.10 6.39 -24.15
N GLU A 107 -7.16 7.15 -24.73
CA GLU A 107 -6.06 6.62 -25.53
C GLU A 107 -5.18 5.63 -24.73
N HIS A 108 -5.06 5.84 -23.42
CA HIS A 108 -4.31 4.96 -22.52
C HIS A 108 -5.07 3.68 -22.15
N PHE A 109 -6.36 3.62 -22.50
CA PHE A 109 -7.25 2.49 -22.19
C PHE A 109 -7.86 1.86 -23.44
N MET A 110 -7.13 1.95 -24.56
CA MET A 110 -7.49 1.27 -25.82
C MET A 110 -6.99 -0.16 -25.78
N SER A 111 -7.80 -1.07 -26.36
CA SER A 111 -7.39 -2.47 -26.52
C SER A 111 -6.18 -2.56 -27.46
N PRO A 112 -5.08 -3.24 -27.04
CA PRO A 112 -3.99 -3.52 -27.95
C PRO A 112 -4.30 -4.65 -28.95
N TYR A 113 -5.43 -5.34 -28.80
CA TYR A 113 -5.84 -6.49 -29.59
C TYR A 113 -7.03 -6.22 -30.52
N ARG A 114 -7.81 -5.16 -30.21
CA ARG A 114 -9.03 -4.77 -30.96
C ARG A 114 -8.99 -3.28 -31.26
N GLU A 115 -8.77 -2.97 -32.53
CA GLU A 115 -8.62 -1.58 -32.99
C GLU A 115 -9.86 -0.71 -32.68
N GLY A 116 -9.63 0.43 -32.06
CA GLY A 116 -10.69 1.39 -31.74
C GLY A 116 -11.58 1.02 -30.55
N GLU A 117 -11.34 -0.11 -29.90
CA GLU A 117 -12.17 -0.58 -28.79
C GLU A 117 -11.51 -0.34 -27.42
N LYS A 118 -12.34 -0.25 -26.41
CA LYS A 118 -11.94 -0.20 -25.00
C LYS A 118 -11.27 -1.50 -24.59
N ILE A 119 -10.19 -1.41 -23.83
CA ILE A 119 -9.53 -2.57 -23.25
C ILE A 119 -10.44 -3.23 -22.21
N THR A 120 -10.44 -4.56 -22.16
CA THR A 120 -11.06 -5.30 -21.04
C THR A 120 -10.03 -5.58 -19.97
N VAL A 121 -10.47 -5.95 -18.77
CA VAL A 121 -9.55 -6.30 -17.67
C VAL A 121 -8.71 -7.53 -18.01
N GLU A 122 -9.27 -8.51 -18.73
CA GLU A 122 -8.52 -9.67 -19.21
C GLU A 122 -7.44 -9.28 -20.21
N GLU A 123 -7.76 -8.41 -21.18
CA GLU A 123 -6.78 -7.90 -22.14
C GLU A 123 -5.69 -7.09 -21.47
N TYR A 124 -6.03 -6.32 -20.43
CA TYR A 124 -5.06 -5.57 -19.63
C TYR A 124 -4.04 -6.51 -18.96
N TYR A 125 -4.50 -7.57 -18.30
CA TYR A 125 -3.60 -8.54 -17.68
C TYR A 125 -2.85 -9.40 -18.71
N GLN A 126 -3.47 -9.79 -19.81
CA GLN A 126 -2.78 -10.45 -20.92
C GLN A 126 -1.64 -9.58 -21.43
N TYR A 127 -1.89 -8.29 -21.68
CA TYR A 127 -0.90 -7.33 -22.14
C TYR A 127 0.26 -7.15 -21.16
N LEU A 128 -0.01 -7.14 -19.85
CA LEU A 128 1.04 -7.09 -18.82
C LEU A 128 1.90 -8.36 -18.83
N PHE A 129 1.28 -9.52 -18.88
CA PHE A 129 1.99 -10.81 -18.78
C PHE A 129 2.79 -11.14 -20.02
N GLU A 130 2.38 -10.71 -21.20
CA GLU A 130 3.18 -10.84 -22.43
C GLU A 130 4.52 -10.09 -22.37
N ARG A 131 4.68 -9.18 -21.44
CA ARG A 131 5.92 -8.40 -21.21
C ARG A 131 6.78 -8.91 -20.09
N VAL A 132 6.34 -9.97 -19.43
CA VAL A 132 7.12 -10.61 -18.37
C VAL A 132 8.16 -11.54 -19.04
N PRO A 133 9.46 -11.30 -18.83
CA PRO A 133 10.50 -12.10 -19.49
C PRO A 133 10.36 -13.60 -19.22
N GLY A 134 10.30 -14.41 -20.27
CA GLY A 134 10.19 -15.86 -20.20
C GLY A 134 8.78 -16.41 -19.97
N LEU A 135 7.80 -15.57 -19.60
CA LEU A 135 6.43 -16.02 -19.36
C LEU A 135 5.68 -16.39 -20.66
N PRO A 136 5.76 -15.61 -21.76
CA PRO A 136 5.13 -16.00 -23.03
C PRO A 136 5.62 -17.36 -23.53
N GLU A 137 6.93 -17.63 -23.48
CA GLU A 137 7.53 -18.89 -23.90
C GLU A 137 7.07 -20.06 -23.02
N ALA A 138 6.98 -19.84 -21.72
CA ALA A 138 6.44 -20.83 -20.78
C ALA A 138 4.96 -21.15 -21.07
N ALA A 139 4.17 -20.13 -21.35
CA ALA A 139 2.75 -20.28 -21.70
C ALA A 139 2.58 -21.04 -23.01
N GLU A 140 3.35 -20.70 -24.06
CA GLU A 140 3.32 -21.39 -25.34
C GLU A 140 3.69 -22.87 -25.18
N SER A 141 4.65 -23.21 -24.34
CA SER A 141 5.06 -24.59 -24.07
C SER A 141 3.95 -25.44 -23.44
N GLU A 142 2.99 -24.79 -22.76
CA GLU A 142 1.80 -25.43 -22.19
C GLU A 142 0.56 -25.33 -23.10
N GLY A 143 0.68 -24.73 -24.29
CA GLY A 143 -0.41 -24.58 -25.25
C GLY A 143 -1.46 -23.56 -24.80
N THR A 144 -1.07 -22.54 -24.05
CA THR A 144 -1.95 -21.47 -23.54
C THR A 144 -1.33 -20.09 -23.79
N ASP A 145 -2.09 -19.02 -23.56
CA ASP A 145 -1.59 -17.64 -23.52
C ASP A 145 -1.02 -17.28 -22.13
N SER A 146 -0.41 -16.11 -22.03
CA SER A 146 0.25 -15.66 -20.79
C SER A 146 -0.74 -15.47 -19.63
N LEU A 147 -1.95 -14.98 -19.91
CA LEU A 147 -3.01 -14.87 -18.89
C LEU A 147 -3.50 -16.25 -18.43
N GLY A 148 -3.71 -17.17 -19.37
CA GLY A 148 -4.11 -18.55 -19.08
C GLY A 148 -3.07 -19.28 -18.23
N TYR A 149 -1.78 -19.11 -18.54
CA TYR A 149 -0.70 -19.61 -17.71
C TYR A 149 -0.80 -19.07 -16.27
N MET A 150 -0.91 -17.76 -16.11
CA MET A 150 -1.00 -17.12 -14.78
C MET A 150 -2.28 -17.50 -14.03
N ARG A 151 -3.40 -17.68 -14.72
CA ARG A 151 -4.64 -18.20 -14.13
C ARG A 151 -4.48 -19.62 -13.57
N LYS A 152 -3.68 -20.43 -14.22
CA LYS A 152 -3.41 -21.81 -13.81
C LYS A 152 -2.42 -21.91 -12.65
N HIS A 153 -1.32 -21.17 -12.75
CA HIS A 153 -0.16 -21.30 -11.84
C HIS A 153 -0.16 -20.27 -10.71
N GLY A 154 -0.77 -19.11 -10.90
CA GLY A 154 -0.84 -18.04 -9.92
C GLY A 154 0.45 -17.23 -9.71
N ALA A 155 1.59 -17.78 -10.12
CA ALA A 155 2.88 -17.11 -10.05
C ALA A 155 3.86 -17.63 -11.09
N PHE A 156 4.82 -16.79 -11.48
CA PHE A 156 5.92 -17.13 -12.38
C PHE A 156 7.24 -16.63 -11.82
N LEU A 157 8.26 -17.49 -11.82
CA LEU A 157 9.63 -17.14 -11.45
C LEU A 157 10.39 -16.65 -12.69
N ILE A 158 10.70 -15.35 -12.70
CA ILE A 158 11.44 -14.72 -13.79
C ILE A 158 12.95 -15.04 -13.71
N GLU A 159 13.48 -14.96 -12.50
CA GLU A 159 14.91 -15.16 -12.24
C GLU A 159 15.12 -15.69 -10.83
N GLU A 160 15.88 -16.76 -10.69
CA GLU A 160 16.29 -17.25 -9.38
C GLU A 160 17.28 -16.28 -8.71
N ALA A 161 17.22 -16.21 -7.38
CA ALA A 161 18.20 -15.44 -6.63
C ALA A 161 19.56 -16.13 -6.70
N THR A 162 20.55 -15.43 -7.24
CA THR A 162 21.93 -15.90 -7.28
C THR A 162 22.63 -15.49 -5.98
N TYR A 163 23.14 -16.47 -5.25
CA TYR A 163 23.94 -16.21 -4.06
C TYR A 163 25.25 -15.49 -4.45
N GLU A 164 25.63 -14.47 -3.67
CA GLU A 164 26.81 -13.64 -3.91
C GLU A 164 26.87 -13.00 -5.32
N LYS A 165 25.74 -12.67 -5.93
CA LYS A 165 25.65 -12.07 -7.26
C LYS A 165 26.58 -10.85 -7.43
N HIS A 166 26.61 -9.96 -6.45
CA HIS A 166 27.42 -8.75 -6.48
C HIS A 166 28.93 -8.99 -6.36
N LYS A 167 29.35 -10.21 -6.00
CA LYS A 167 30.75 -10.59 -5.98
C LYS A 167 31.32 -10.79 -7.39
N SER A 168 30.48 -11.29 -8.31
CA SER A 168 30.83 -11.51 -9.71
C SER A 168 30.44 -10.35 -10.63
N GLU A 169 29.28 -9.74 -10.40
CA GLU A 169 28.70 -8.71 -11.27
C GLU A 169 28.97 -7.28 -10.81
N GLY A 170 29.43 -7.10 -9.54
CA GLY A 170 29.52 -5.80 -8.92
C GLY A 170 28.15 -5.25 -8.50
N TRP A 171 28.11 -3.99 -8.12
CA TRP A 171 26.90 -3.27 -7.73
C TRP A 171 26.48 -2.30 -8.82
N PRO A 172 25.18 -2.05 -9.02
CA PRO A 172 24.67 -1.06 -9.97
C PRO A 172 24.84 0.36 -9.43
N THR A 173 26.06 0.74 -9.10
CA THR A 173 26.48 2.02 -8.55
C THR A 173 27.59 2.62 -9.38
N PRO A 174 27.86 3.93 -9.32
CA PRO A 174 28.96 4.56 -10.04
C PRO A 174 30.33 3.91 -9.83
N SER A 175 30.62 3.45 -8.62
CA SER A 175 31.88 2.77 -8.30
C SER A 175 31.90 1.27 -8.61
N GLY A 176 30.76 0.68 -8.97
CA GLY A 176 30.60 -0.78 -9.09
C GLY A 176 30.67 -1.55 -7.77
N LYS A 177 30.70 -0.84 -6.62
CA LYS A 177 30.79 -1.38 -5.26
C LYS A 177 29.61 -0.91 -4.42
N GLN A 178 29.40 -1.54 -3.28
CA GLN A 178 28.47 -1.00 -2.28
C GLN A 178 29.01 0.34 -1.79
N GLU A 179 28.21 1.39 -1.97
CA GLU A 179 28.58 2.75 -1.60
C GLU A 179 27.96 3.15 -0.26
N PHE A 180 28.79 3.72 0.61
CA PHE A 180 28.38 4.36 1.87
C PHE A 180 28.38 5.89 1.75
N TYR A 181 28.92 6.42 0.67
CA TYR A 181 28.91 7.81 0.30
C TYR A 181 28.00 8.03 -0.88
N SER A 182 27.03 8.94 -0.76
CA SER A 182 26.06 9.23 -1.79
C SER A 182 26.33 10.58 -2.46
N GLU A 183 26.82 10.53 -3.70
CA GLU A 183 26.94 11.74 -4.54
C GLU A 183 25.58 12.33 -4.87
N THR A 184 24.58 11.49 -5.04
CA THR A 184 23.19 11.89 -5.30
C THR A 184 22.63 12.78 -4.20
N MET A 185 22.96 12.53 -2.93
CA MET A 185 22.54 13.41 -1.84
C MET A 185 23.19 14.80 -1.92
N ILE A 186 24.43 14.86 -2.39
CA ILE A 186 25.11 16.15 -2.61
C ILE A 186 24.45 16.91 -3.77
N GLU A 187 24.19 16.23 -4.89
CA GLU A 187 23.50 16.81 -6.05
C GLU A 187 22.10 17.34 -5.69
N PHE A 188 21.40 16.67 -4.80
CA PHE A 188 20.10 17.12 -4.29
C PHE A 188 20.18 18.27 -3.27
N GLY A 189 21.38 18.72 -2.92
CA GLY A 189 21.59 19.82 -1.98
C GLY A 189 21.58 19.41 -0.50
N TYR A 190 21.78 18.12 -0.22
CA TYR A 190 21.85 17.56 1.14
C TYR A 190 23.22 16.94 1.45
N PRO A 191 24.33 17.70 1.38
CA PRO A 191 25.68 17.16 1.59
C PRO A 191 25.88 16.53 2.97
N GLU A 192 25.17 16.98 3.98
CA GLU A 192 25.20 16.43 5.34
C GLU A 192 24.59 15.03 5.44
N HIS A 193 23.86 14.59 4.40
CA HIS A 193 23.27 13.24 4.28
C HIS A 193 24.08 12.31 3.37
N SER A 194 25.20 12.78 2.82
CA SER A 194 26.04 12.00 1.90
C SER A 194 26.64 10.75 2.55
N ILE A 195 26.87 10.77 3.85
CA ILE A 195 27.29 9.61 4.64
C ILE A 195 26.27 9.36 5.75
N PRO A 196 25.66 8.15 5.83
CA PRO A 196 24.81 7.79 6.95
C PRO A 196 25.58 7.89 8.27
N HIS A 197 25.07 8.65 9.21
CA HIS A 197 25.64 8.77 10.54
C HIS A 197 24.55 8.96 11.59
N TYR A 198 24.87 8.65 12.83
CA TYR A 198 24.00 8.92 13.96
C TYR A 198 23.81 10.42 14.16
N ARG A 199 22.55 10.86 14.28
CA ARG A 199 22.19 12.25 14.57
C ARG A 199 21.60 12.35 15.97
N GLN A 200 22.32 12.98 16.87
CA GLN A 200 21.87 13.23 18.24
C GLN A 200 20.68 14.21 18.31
N LYS A 201 20.54 15.07 17.31
CA LYS A 201 19.49 16.09 17.25
C LYS A 201 18.21 15.62 16.53
N SER A 202 17.81 14.36 16.68
CA SER A 202 16.47 13.94 16.24
C SER A 202 15.43 14.35 17.27
N HIS A 203 14.24 14.73 16.83
CA HIS A 203 13.12 15.11 17.71
C HIS A 203 12.73 14.04 18.73
N VAL A 204 13.14 12.80 18.52
CA VAL A 204 12.82 11.65 19.37
C VAL A 204 13.97 11.21 20.27
N HIS A 205 15.08 11.97 20.32
CA HIS A 205 16.23 11.59 21.15
C HIS A 205 16.09 12.10 22.59
N PRO A 206 16.25 11.23 23.61
CA PRO A 206 16.10 11.63 25.02
C PRO A 206 16.95 12.84 25.43
N ASP A 207 18.15 12.99 24.88
CA ASP A 207 19.06 14.12 25.19
C ASP A 207 18.53 15.48 24.70
N ASN A 208 17.46 15.50 23.91
CA ASN A 208 16.83 16.73 23.44
C ASN A 208 15.63 17.17 24.29
N LEU A 209 15.28 16.40 25.31
CA LEU A 209 14.27 16.80 26.27
C LEU A 209 14.77 17.97 27.11
N SER A 210 13.99 19.02 27.21
CA SER A 210 14.36 20.27 27.89
C SER A 210 13.77 20.42 29.29
N ALA A 211 12.74 19.62 29.59
CA ALA A 211 12.04 19.64 30.88
C ALA A 211 11.82 18.21 31.43
N GLU A 212 11.66 18.12 32.75
CA GLU A 212 11.51 16.84 33.45
C GLU A 212 10.19 16.11 33.13
N ASP A 213 9.19 16.86 32.65
CA ASP A 213 7.87 16.38 32.24
C ASP A 213 7.72 16.19 30.72
N GLU A 214 8.80 16.35 29.96
CA GLU A 214 8.84 16.04 28.53
C GLU A 214 9.17 14.56 28.31
N TYR A 215 8.59 14.00 27.26
CA TYR A 215 8.75 12.61 26.86
C TYR A 215 9.04 12.47 25.37
N CYS A 216 9.79 11.44 24.99
CA CYS A 216 9.99 11.09 23.58
C CYS A 216 8.77 10.36 23.04
N LEU A 217 8.05 10.98 22.10
CA LEU A 217 6.98 10.30 21.36
C LEU A 217 7.57 9.39 20.29
N LEU A 218 7.26 8.09 20.35
CA LEU A 218 7.61 7.09 19.34
C LEU A 218 6.37 6.73 18.51
N PRO A 219 6.13 7.38 17.37
CA PRO A 219 4.86 7.29 16.64
C PRO A 219 4.72 6.01 15.79
N ASN A 220 5.75 5.18 15.71
CA ASN A 220 5.79 4.04 14.81
C ASN A 220 5.27 2.74 15.40
N PHE A 221 4.95 2.71 16.69
CA PHE A 221 4.45 1.51 17.36
C PHE A 221 2.93 1.42 17.26
N ARG A 222 2.46 0.29 16.81
CA ARG A 222 1.05 -0.07 16.80
C ARG A 222 0.89 -1.56 17.07
N LEU A 223 -0.25 -1.91 17.62
CA LEU A 223 -0.59 -3.33 17.78
C LEU A 223 -0.73 -4.01 16.42
N PRO A 224 -0.22 -5.23 16.22
CA PRO A 224 -0.27 -5.92 14.93
C PRO A 224 -1.67 -6.03 14.33
N GLN A 225 -2.71 -6.17 15.17
CA GLN A 225 -4.10 -6.24 14.75
C GLN A 225 -4.68 -4.90 14.29
N HIS A 226 -3.96 -3.80 14.45
CA HIS A 226 -4.35 -2.45 13.98
C HIS A 226 -3.50 -1.95 12.82
N ILE A 227 -2.98 -2.86 12.00
CA ILE A 227 -2.23 -2.48 10.79
C ILE A 227 -3.19 -2.09 9.70
N HIS A 228 -3.21 -0.79 9.38
CA HIS A 228 -4.09 -0.17 8.38
C HIS A 228 -5.60 -0.31 8.68
N SER A 229 -6.41 0.42 7.95
CA SER A 229 -7.88 0.48 8.11
C SER A 229 -8.53 -0.91 8.01
N ARG A 230 -8.01 -1.80 7.16
CA ARG A 230 -8.53 -3.17 7.00
C ARG A 230 -8.53 -3.95 8.30
N SER A 231 -7.40 -3.91 9.01
CA SER A 231 -7.25 -4.64 10.27
C SER A 231 -8.04 -3.97 11.38
N ALA A 232 -7.99 -2.63 11.45
CA ALA A 232 -8.72 -1.86 12.46
C ALA A 232 -10.25 -2.00 12.37
N ASN A 233 -10.79 -2.36 11.20
CA ASN A 233 -12.23 -2.59 10.99
C ASN A 233 -12.63 -4.08 11.02
N ALA A 234 -11.68 -4.99 11.16
CA ALA A 234 -11.97 -6.42 11.21
C ALA A 234 -12.54 -6.83 12.57
N LYS A 235 -13.80 -7.31 12.61
CA LYS A 235 -14.54 -7.65 13.83
C LYS A 235 -13.71 -8.46 14.83
N TRP A 236 -13.08 -9.55 14.39
CA TRP A 236 -12.30 -10.43 15.25
C TRP A 236 -11.05 -9.77 15.84
N LEU A 237 -10.43 -8.84 15.11
CA LEU A 237 -9.27 -8.11 15.58
C LEU A 237 -9.68 -7.00 16.56
N VAL A 238 -10.83 -6.36 16.32
CA VAL A 238 -11.42 -5.37 17.25
C VAL A 238 -11.80 -6.01 18.58
N GLU A 239 -12.24 -7.29 18.59
CA GLU A 239 -12.52 -8.02 19.84
C GLU A 239 -11.26 -8.26 20.68
N ILE A 240 -10.08 -8.39 20.05
CA ILE A 240 -8.79 -8.55 20.76
C ILE A 240 -8.34 -7.22 21.37
N ALA A 241 -8.37 -6.14 20.60
CA ALA A 241 -8.05 -4.79 21.04
C ALA A 241 -8.81 -3.78 20.21
N HIS A 242 -9.63 -2.97 20.84
CA HIS A 242 -10.55 -2.04 20.18
C HIS A 242 -9.85 -0.82 19.56
N ARG A 243 -8.64 -0.49 20.01
CA ARG A 243 -7.86 0.68 19.57
C ARG A 243 -6.36 0.50 19.77
N ASN A 244 -5.57 1.39 19.21
CA ASN A 244 -4.13 1.43 19.41
C ASN A 244 -3.81 2.42 20.55
N PRO A 245 -3.60 1.95 21.79
CA PRO A 245 -3.46 2.82 22.95
C PRO A 245 -2.10 3.53 23.00
N ILE A 246 -1.99 4.54 23.85
CA ILE A 246 -0.73 5.16 24.24
C ILE A 246 0.01 4.21 25.19
N TRP A 247 1.14 3.70 24.77
CA TRP A 247 1.99 2.84 25.62
C TRP A 247 2.80 3.70 26.55
N ILE A 248 2.71 3.41 27.85
CA ILE A 248 3.46 4.12 28.88
C ILE A 248 4.07 3.16 29.88
N HIS A 249 5.33 3.43 30.27
CA HIS A 249 5.98 2.61 31.28
C HIS A 249 5.35 2.80 32.67
N PRO A 250 5.26 1.75 33.53
CA PRO A 250 4.65 1.85 34.86
C PRO A 250 5.23 2.93 35.77
N LYS A 251 6.53 3.25 35.63
CA LYS A 251 7.16 4.36 36.40
C LYS A 251 6.58 5.72 35.99
N ASP A 252 6.44 5.94 34.70
CA ASP A 252 5.94 7.21 34.15
C ASP A 252 4.44 7.35 34.38
N ALA A 253 3.69 6.26 34.28
CA ALA A 253 2.27 6.22 34.64
C ALA A 253 2.06 6.66 36.10
N ARG A 254 2.88 6.14 37.03
CA ARG A 254 2.84 6.57 38.45
C ARG A 254 3.24 8.03 38.64
N LYS A 255 4.27 8.50 37.92
CA LYS A 255 4.72 9.90 37.98
C LYS A 255 3.63 10.85 37.51
N LEU A 256 2.91 10.50 36.43
CA LEU A 256 1.82 11.27 35.88
C LEU A 256 0.47 11.09 36.60
N GLY A 257 0.37 10.08 37.47
CA GLY A 257 -0.88 9.76 38.18
C GLY A 257 -1.96 9.18 37.28
N VAL A 258 -1.57 8.47 36.21
CA VAL A 258 -2.49 7.81 35.27
C VAL A 258 -2.48 6.31 35.45
N ALA A 259 -3.62 5.68 35.19
CA ALA A 259 -3.82 4.24 35.27
C ALA A 259 -4.20 3.65 33.92
N GLU A 260 -4.21 2.31 33.87
CA GLU A 260 -4.67 1.55 32.69
C GLU A 260 -6.06 2.02 32.23
N GLY A 261 -6.16 2.39 30.95
CA GLY A 261 -7.42 2.82 30.32
C GLY A 261 -7.83 4.28 30.54
N ASP A 262 -7.07 5.05 31.32
CA ASP A 262 -7.28 6.48 31.45
C ASP A 262 -7.02 7.20 30.12
N LEU A 263 -7.62 8.38 29.95
CA LEU A 263 -7.35 9.24 28.81
C LEU A 263 -6.12 10.11 29.09
N LEU A 264 -5.17 10.10 28.16
CA LEU A 264 -3.98 10.93 28.20
C LEU A 264 -3.91 11.81 26.97
N LYS A 265 -3.68 13.12 27.17
CA LYS A 265 -3.38 14.05 26.09
C LYS A 265 -1.88 14.02 25.79
N ILE A 266 -1.51 13.77 24.54
CA ILE A 266 -0.16 13.97 24.02
C ILE A 266 -0.15 15.28 23.26
N GLU A 267 0.79 16.15 23.58
CA GLU A 267 0.96 17.45 22.94
C GLU A 267 2.38 17.64 22.46
N THR A 268 2.53 18.13 21.23
CA THR A 268 3.81 18.46 20.58
C THR A 268 3.72 19.88 20.01
N GLU A 269 4.83 20.39 19.50
CA GLU A 269 4.86 21.68 18.78
C GLU A 269 3.93 21.71 17.54
N ILE A 270 3.61 20.53 16.97
CA ILE A 270 2.81 20.41 15.74
C ILE A 270 1.32 20.34 16.08
N GLY A 271 0.97 19.73 17.22
CA GLY A 271 -0.43 19.52 17.59
C GLY A 271 -0.58 18.56 18.76
N TRP A 272 -1.79 18.08 18.98
CA TRP A 272 -2.12 17.20 20.08
C TRP A 272 -3.15 16.13 19.68
N PHE A 273 -3.17 15.06 20.44
CA PHE A 273 -4.23 14.04 20.40
C PHE A 273 -4.49 13.47 21.80
N VAL A 274 -5.61 12.80 21.95
CA VAL A 274 -6.01 12.13 23.19
C VAL A 274 -6.34 10.69 22.88
N ASP A 275 -5.77 9.75 23.65
CA ASP A 275 -6.14 8.34 23.57
C ASP A 275 -6.01 7.66 24.94
N LYS A 276 -6.45 6.41 25.01
CA LYS A 276 -6.35 5.59 26.22
C LYS A 276 -4.93 5.13 26.47
N VAL A 277 -4.58 5.05 27.75
CA VAL A 277 -3.29 4.56 28.22
C VAL A 277 -3.30 3.01 28.27
N TRP A 278 -2.21 2.44 27.86
CA TRP A 278 -1.80 1.07 28.13
C TRP A 278 -0.52 1.08 28.95
N VAL A 279 -0.64 0.68 30.24
CA VAL A 279 0.51 0.63 31.14
C VAL A 279 1.26 -0.68 30.92
N THR A 280 2.48 -0.60 30.36
CA THR A 280 3.26 -1.77 29.97
C THR A 280 4.75 -1.59 30.19
N GLU A 281 5.44 -2.67 30.58
CA GLU A 281 6.90 -2.73 30.60
C GLU A 281 7.53 -2.97 29.21
N GLY A 282 6.72 -3.08 28.17
CA GLY A 282 7.16 -3.20 26.77
C GLY A 282 7.78 -1.93 26.17
N ILE A 283 7.79 -0.83 26.93
CA ILE A 283 8.44 0.43 26.57
C ILE A 283 9.40 0.85 27.70
N LYS A 284 10.48 1.55 27.37
CA LYS A 284 11.40 2.09 28.39
C LYS A 284 10.79 3.28 29.13
N PRO A 285 11.16 3.46 30.42
CA PRO A 285 10.83 4.66 31.14
C PRO A 285 11.60 5.86 30.62
#